data_ab02cc3cc4a73b74e0e5025905728fe9
#
_entry.id   ab02cc3cc4a73b74e0e5025905728fe9
#
_cell.length_a   1.000
_cell.length_b   1.000
_cell.length_c   1.000
_cell.angle_alpha   90.00
_cell.angle_beta   90.00
_cell.angle_gamma   90.00
#
_symmetry.space_group_name_H-M   'P 1'
#
loop_
_entity.id
_entity.type
_entity.pdbx_description
1 polymer ?
#
loop_
_entity_poly.entity_id
_entity_poly.type
_entity_poly.pdbx_seq_one_letter_code
_entity_poly.pdbx_strand_id
1 'polypeptide(L)'
;MKKILALFAVASMSLFAAELKIGTAANYPPFEYIDEQNKIAGFDIDLVDELSRRLDFKFKIVNMSFDGLIPALKAGKIDAIVSAMSATDDRRKSIDFTNSYYLTENIYIRKVNNAEIKDKESLNGNRIGVQQGTVQELAANAIVGAKVVPSEDTAPLVMGLKAGKFAALIFDSSIGYGYLKKNPDLEEFYKESDGSEGFSMAFDKGKNTELISKINAAFEEMKKDGSYDKLLEKYDLK
;
A
#
# COMPACT_ATOMS: atom_id res chain seq x y z
N MET A 1 53.59 -41.08 -2.99
CA MET A 1 52.94 -40.01 -2.21
C MET A 1 51.80 -39.43 -3.09
N LYS A 2 50.55 -39.89 -2.89
CA LYS A 2 49.38 -39.41 -3.64
C LYS A 2 48.75 -38.25 -2.87
N LYS A 3 48.74 -37.05 -3.47
CA LYS A 3 48.04 -35.85 -2.92
C LYS A 3 46.57 -35.98 -3.30
N ILE A 4 45.71 -36.18 -2.32
CA ILE A 4 44.25 -36.10 -2.42
C ILE A 4 43.89 -34.62 -2.37
N LEU A 5 43.45 -34.05 -3.47
CA LEU A 5 42.82 -32.72 -3.51
C LEU A 5 41.35 -32.88 -3.08
N ALA A 6 41.03 -32.45 -1.88
CA ALA A 6 39.64 -32.37 -1.45
C ALA A 6 38.99 -31.12 -2.07
N LEU A 7 38.07 -31.32 -3.01
CA LEU A 7 37.24 -30.28 -3.60
C LEU A 7 36.12 -29.96 -2.61
N PHE A 8 36.23 -28.86 -1.89
CA PHE A 8 35.13 -28.31 -1.12
C PHE A 8 34.10 -27.70 -2.09
N ALA A 9 33.05 -28.42 -2.40
CA ALA A 9 31.88 -27.87 -3.05
C ALA A 9 31.11 -27.05 -1.99
N VAL A 10 31.23 -25.73 -2.06
CA VAL A 10 30.33 -24.80 -1.32
C VAL A 10 28.98 -24.91 -1.99
N ALA A 11 28.10 -25.72 -1.40
CA ALA A 11 26.69 -25.74 -1.77
C ALA A 11 26.10 -24.40 -1.27
N SER A 12 25.91 -23.46 -2.19
CA SER A 12 25.08 -22.30 -1.96
C SER A 12 23.65 -22.83 -1.76
N MET A 13 23.23 -23.06 -0.52
CA MET A 13 21.83 -23.32 -0.20
C MET A 13 21.08 -22.03 -0.52
N SER A 14 20.33 -22.02 -1.64
CA SER A 14 19.32 -21.00 -1.90
C SER A 14 18.30 -21.08 -0.77
N LEU A 15 18.28 -20.03 0.07
CA LEU A 15 17.48 -19.96 1.29
C LEU A 15 15.95 -19.82 1.01
N PHE A 16 15.54 -19.77 -0.26
CA PHE A 16 14.15 -19.56 -0.68
C PHE A 16 13.69 -20.63 -1.66
N ALA A 17 13.56 -21.89 -1.19
CA ALA A 17 12.94 -22.94 -2.00
C ALA A 17 11.40 -22.85 -2.01
N ALA A 18 10.78 -22.10 -1.11
CA ALA A 18 9.33 -21.95 -1.02
C ALA A 18 8.86 -20.66 -1.72
N GLU A 19 7.75 -20.76 -2.46
CA GLU A 19 7.09 -19.63 -3.11
C GLU A 19 6.41 -18.73 -2.06
N LEU A 20 6.81 -17.45 -1.95
CA LEU A 20 6.21 -16.50 -1.01
C LEU A 20 4.77 -16.16 -1.42
N LYS A 21 3.85 -16.26 -0.47
CA LYS A 21 2.47 -15.79 -0.63
C LYS A 21 2.43 -14.32 -0.21
N ILE A 22 2.21 -13.43 -1.17
CA ILE A 22 2.17 -12.00 -0.93
C ILE A 22 0.73 -11.53 -1.00
N GLY A 23 0.20 -11.00 0.12
CA GLY A 23 -1.15 -10.46 0.21
C GLY A 23 -1.23 -9.05 -0.38
N THR A 24 -2.31 -8.78 -1.10
CA THR A 24 -2.63 -7.46 -1.65
C THR A 24 -4.14 -7.24 -1.68
N ALA A 25 -4.59 -5.99 -1.73
CA ALA A 25 -6.00 -5.63 -1.93
C ALA A 25 -6.16 -4.94 -3.29
N ALA A 26 -6.44 -5.75 -4.34
CA ALA A 26 -6.37 -5.33 -5.74
C ALA A 26 -7.54 -4.41 -6.17
N ASN A 27 -7.74 -3.30 -5.45
CA ASN A 27 -8.76 -2.28 -5.68
C ASN A 27 -8.22 -0.84 -5.49
N TYR A 28 -6.88 -0.68 -5.58
CA TYR A 28 -6.17 0.57 -5.23
C TYR A 28 -5.23 1.06 -6.35
N PRO A 29 -5.79 1.39 -7.56
CA PRO A 29 -4.96 1.87 -8.67
C PRO A 29 -4.32 3.23 -8.34
N PRO A 30 -3.04 3.46 -8.73
CA PRO A 30 -2.24 2.63 -9.64
C PRO A 30 -1.35 1.59 -8.96
N PHE A 31 -1.46 1.39 -7.62
CA PHE A 31 -0.57 0.48 -6.88
C PHE A 31 -0.92 -0.99 -7.10
N GLU A 32 -2.16 -1.38 -6.86
CA GLU A 32 -2.65 -2.74 -7.08
C GLU A 32 -4.12 -2.72 -7.53
N TYR A 33 -4.38 -3.36 -8.65
CA TYR A 33 -5.72 -3.40 -9.25
C TYR A 33 -5.90 -4.62 -10.16
N ILE A 34 -7.13 -4.93 -10.50
CA ILE A 34 -7.46 -5.93 -11.49
C ILE A 34 -7.51 -5.25 -12.86
N ASP A 35 -6.67 -5.68 -13.80
CA ASP A 35 -6.60 -5.12 -15.15
C ASP A 35 -7.73 -5.63 -16.07
N GLU A 36 -7.75 -5.15 -17.30
CA GLU A 36 -8.75 -5.54 -18.31
C GLU A 36 -8.67 -7.02 -18.72
N GLN A 37 -7.55 -7.69 -18.46
CA GLN A 37 -7.33 -9.12 -18.68
C GLN A 37 -7.64 -9.95 -17.44
N ASN A 38 -8.26 -9.34 -16.41
CA ASN A 38 -8.59 -9.96 -15.12
C ASN A 38 -7.36 -10.48 -14.35
N LYS A 39 -6.22 -9.81 -14.49
CA LYS A 39 -4.98 -10.07 -13.74
C LYS A 39 -4.74 -8.98 -12.72
N ILE A 40 -4.09 -9.34 -11.63
CA ILE A 40 -3.64 -8.36 -10.64
C ILE A 40 -2.38 -7.69 -11.19
N ALA A 41 -2.41 -6.37 -11.29
CA ALA A 41 -1.37 -5.51 -11.86
C ALA A 41 -1.22 -4.24 -11.01
N GLY A 42 -0.20 -3.45 -11.28
CA GLY A 42 0.04 -2.17 -10.64
C GLY A 42 1.49 -1.99 -10.20
N PHE A 43 1.78 -0.81 -9.66
CA PHE A 43 3.12 -0.46 -9.18
C PHE A 43 3.66 -1.48 -8.17
N ASP A 44 2.86 -1.87 -7.19
CA ASP A 44 3.24 -2.80 -6.13
C ASP A 44 3.58 -4.19 -6.69
N ILE A 45 2.85 -4.62 -7.71
CA ILE A 45 3.10 -5.93 -8.36
C ILE A 45 4.40 -5.90 -9.14
N ASP A 46 4.64 -4.86 -9.94
CA ASP A 46 5.89 -4.69 -10.69
C ASP A 46 7.09 -4.48 -9.76
N LEU A 47 6.89 -3.81 -8.60
CA LEU A 47 7.92 -3.68 -7.59
C LEU A 47 8.35 -5.05 -7.03
N VAL A 48 7.38 -5.92 -6.74
CA VAL A 48 7.65 -7.28 -6.27
C VAL A 48 8.31 -8.11 -7.37
N ASP A 49 7.88 -7.99 -8.63
CA ASP A 49 8.51 -8.67 -9.78
C ASP A 49 9.99 -8.29 -9.90
N GLU A 50 10.32 -7.01 -9.81
CA GLU A 50 11.71 -6.54 -9.87
C GLU A 50 12.54 -7.03 -8.68
N LEU A 51 11.98 -7.02 -7.46
CA LEU A 51 12.63 -7.55 -6.26
C LEU A 51 12.84 -9.08 -6.38
N SER A 52 11.85 -9.80 -6.85
CA SER A 52 11.93 -11.26 -7.09
C SER A 52 13.08 -11.60 -8.04
N ARG A 53 13.21 -10.85 -9.13
CA ARG A 53 14.28 -11.00 -10.11
C ARG A 53 15.68 -10.70 -9.54
N ARG A 54 15.80 -9.67 -8.68
CA ARG A 54 17.09 -9.28 -8.07
C ARG A 54 17.54 -10.21 -6.96
N LEU A 55 16.58 -10.70 -6.18
CA LEU A 55 16.87 -11.48 -4.97
C LEU A 55 16.64 -12.99 -5.14
N ASP A 56 16.29 -13.44 -6.38
CA ASP A 56 16.06 -14.84 -6.77
C ASP A 56 15.08 -15.57 -5.84
N PHE A 57 13.90 -14.97 -5.59
CA PHE A 57 12.80 -15.63 -4.90
C PHE A 57 11.56 -15.77 -5.81
N LYS A 58 10.73 -16.79 -5.54
CA LYS A 58 9.44 -16.96 -6.22
C LYS A 58 8.31 -16.45 -5.35
N PHE A 59 7.27 -15.92 -5.96
CA PHE A 59 6.10 -15.46 -5.24
C PHE A 59 4.80 -15.73 -6.00
N LYS A 60 3.70 -15.67 -5.26
CA LYS A 60 2.35 -15.57 -5.81
C LYS A 60 1.54 -14.53 -5.05
N ILE A 61 0.71 -13.81 -5.77
CA ILE A 61 -0.19 -12.82 -5.19
C ILE A 61 -1.45 -13.50 -4.67
N VAL A 62 -1.89 -13.09 -3.47
CA VAL A 62 -3.13 -13.51 -2.84
C VAL A 62 -3.99 -12.27 -2.60
N ASN A 63 -5.09 -12.13 -3.38
CA ASN A 63 -6.00 -11.01 -3.27
C ASN A 63 -6.98 -11.20 -2.12
N MET A 64 -7.17 -10.16 -1.28
CA MET A 64 -8.15 -10.12 -0.19
C MET A 64 -8.47 -8.67 0.18
N SER A 65 -9.44 -8.44 1.08
CA SER A 65 -9.73 -7.10 1.59
C SER A 65 -8.54 -6.53 2.39
N PHE A 66 -8.35 -5.22 2.36
CA PHE A 66 -7.20 -4.54 2.98
C PHE A 66 -7.15 -4.78 4.50
N ASP A 67 -8.26 -4.68 5.19
CA ASP A 67 -8.38 -4.94 6.63
C ASP A 67 -8.09 -6.40 7.02
N GLY A 68 -8.23 -7.33 6.06
CA GLY A 68 -7.89 -8.75 6.22
C GLY A 68 -6.40 -9.07 6.13
N LEU A 69 -5.56 -8.18 5.58
CA LEU A 69 -4.15 -8.46 5.26
C LEU A 69 -3.31 -8.75 6.51
N ILE A 70 -3.33 -7.86 7.52
CA ILE A 70 -2.56 -8.06 8.77
C ILE A 70 -3.02 -9.30 9.52
N PRO A 71 -4.32 -9.55 9.73
CA PRO A 71 -4.80 -10.82 10.29
C PRO A 71 -4.33 -12.06 9.54
N ALA A 72 -4.34 -12.03 8.19
CA ALA A 72 -3.88 -13.14 7.36
C ALA A 72 -2.38 -13.39 7.50
N LEU A 73 -1.57 -12.32 7.57
CA LEU A 73 -0.13 -12.37 7.83
C LEU A 73 0.16 -12.99 9.21
N LYS A 74 -0.54 -12.53 10.24
CA LYS A 74 -0.40 -13.06 11.61
C LYS A 74 -0.80 -14.53 11.72
N ALA A 75 -1.79 -14.95 10.94
CA ALA A 75 -2.24 -16.35 10.88
C ALA A 75 -1.36 -17.24 9.99
N GLY A 76 -0.32 -16.68 9.32
CA GLY A 76 0.55 -17.43 8.40
C GLY A 76 -0.14 -17.89 7.11
N LYS A 77 -1.26 -17.26 6.74
CA LYS A 77 -1.95 -17.53 5.46
C LYS A 77 -1.23 -16.88 4.29
N ILE A 78 -0.54 -15.78 4.54
CA ILE A 78 0.37 -15.06 3.64
C ILE A 78 1.71 -14.83 4.38
N ASP A 79 2.78 -14.62 3.62
CA ASP A 79 4.15 -14.48 4.13
C ASP A 79 4.60 -13.01 4.16
N ALA A 80 4.00 -12.18 3.31
CA ALA A 80 4.26 -10.74 3.23
C ALA A 80 3.00 -9.99 2.76
N ILE A 81 3.00 -8.67 2.91
CA ILE A 81 1.98 -7.75 2.38
C ILE A 81 2.68 -6.74 1.49
N VAL A 82 2.11 -6.52 0.29
CA VAL A 82 2.42 -5.38 -0.58
C VAL A 82 1.09 -4.84 -1.09
N SER A 83 0.66 -3.70 -0.55
CA SER A 83 -0.69 -3.16 -0.78
C SER A 83 -0.79 -1.70 -0.35
N ALA A 84 0.09 -0.83 -0.86
CA ALA A 84 0.16 0.58 -0.49
C ALA A 84 -0.01 0.78 1.05
N MET A 85 0.60 -0.11 1.84
CA MET A 85 0.38 -0.14 3.29
C MET A 85 1.29 0.84 4.01
N SER A 86 0.71 1.87 4.63
CA SER A 86 1.41 2.85 5.47
C SER A 86 2.07 2.18 6.68
N ALA A 87 3.39 2.40 6.84
CA ALA A 87 4.17 1.92 7.98
C ALA A 87 3.99 2.84 9.18
N THR A 88 2.99 2.57 10.02
CA THR A 88 2.71 3.32 11.25
C THR A 88 3.35 2.67 12.47
N ASP A 89 3.62 3.49 13.51
CA ASP A 89 4.13 2.99 14.80
C ASP A 89 3.20 1.94 15.42
N ASP A 90 1.88 2.09 15.24
CA ASP A 90 0.91 1.13 15.78
C ASP A 90 1.01 -0.22 15.08
N ARG A 91 1.08 -0.25 13.76
CA ARG A 91 1.28 -1.47 12.97
C ARG A 91 2.63 -2.13 13.29
N ARG A 92 3.70 -1.33 13.50
CA ARG A 92 5.04 -1.80 13.88
C ARG A 92 5.09 -2.56 15.21
N LYS A 93 4.09 -2.42 16.06
CA LYS A 93 3.99 -3.24 17.30
C LYS A 93 3.79 -4.72 16.98
N SER A 94 3.10 -5.05 15.90
CA SER A 94 2.69 -6.43 15.55
C SER A 94 3.35 -7.00 14.29
N ILE A 95 3.86 -6.16 13.38
CA ILE A 95 4.50 -6.55 12.12
C ILE A 95 5.76 -5.73 11.88
N ASP A 96 6.68 -6.24 11.05
CA ASP A 96 7.87 -5.54 10.61
C ASP A 96 7.68 -4.99 9.20
N PHE A 97 8.35 -3.88 8.90
CA PHE A 97 8.28 -3.21 7.61
C PHE A 97 9.68 -3.06 6.98
N THR A 98 9.71 -3.06 5.65
CA THR A 98 10.86 -2.53 4.90
C THR A 98 10.99 -1.02 5.09
N ASN A 99 12.06 -0.43 4.52
CA ASN A 99 12.07 1.00 4.24
C ASN A 99 10.88 1.34 3.35
N SER A 100 10.41 2.59 3.45
CA SER A 100 9.33 3.08 2.61
C SER A 100 9.76 3.14 1.14
N TYR A 101 8.84 2.68 0.27
CA TYR A 101 9.01 2.80 -1.17
C TYR A 101 8.20 3.97 -1.77
N TYR A 102 7.20 4.52 -1.07
CA TYR A 102 6.42 5.67 -1.54
C TYR A 102 5.93 6.52 -0.37
N LEU A 103 5.94 7.85 -0.53
CA LEU A 103 5.43 8.78 0.47
C LEU A 103 4.09 9.35 0.03
N THR A 104 3.18 9.50 0.98
CA THR A 104 1.83 10.01 0.76
C THR A 104 1.34 10.85 1.93
N GLU A 105 0.23 11.56 1.74
CA GLU A 105 -0.47 12.36 2.74
C GLU A 105 -1.96 12.00 2.72
N ASN A 106 -2.69 12.29 3.77
CA ASN A 106 -4.15 12.27 3.74
C ASN A 106 -4.67 13.48 3.01
N ILE A 107 -5.49 13.30 1.98
CA ILE A 107 -6.26 14.37 1.34
C ILE A 107 -7.75 14.20 1.60
N TYR A 108 -8.42 15.31 1.79
CA TYR A 108 -9.84 15.40 2.09
C TYR A 108 -10.55 15.94 0.86
N ILE A 109 -11.46 15.15 0.31
CA ILE A 109 -12.13 15.41 -0.97
C ILE A 109 -13.61 15.70 -0.72
N ARG A 110 -14.11 16.76 -1.33
CA ARG A 110 -15.53 17.13 -1.33
C ARG A 110 -16.04 17.38 -2.74
N LYS A 111 -17.33 17.64 -2.90
CA LYS A 111 -17.89 18.19 -4.14
C LYS A 111 -17.56 19.68 -4.23
N VAL A 112 -17.21 20.17 -5.42
CA VAL A 112 -16.89 21.59 -5.67
C VAL A 112 -18.03 22.53 -5.21
N ASN A 113 -19.29 22.11 -5.34
CA ASN A 113 -20.45 22.90 -4.94
C ASN A 113 -20.82 22.80 -3.43
N ASN A 114 -20.01 22.10 -2.62
CA ASN A 114 -20.25 21.94 -1.18
C ASN A 114 -19.30 22.83 -0.35
N ALA A 115 -19.35 24.14 -0.56
CA ALA A 115 -18.47 25.11 0.11
C ALA A 115 -18.63 25.19 1.64
N GLU A 116 -19.67 24.59 2.21
CA GLU A 116 -19.88 24.52 3.66
C GLU A 116 -18.84 23.59 4.33
N ILE A 117 -18.34 22.59 3.61
CA ILE A 117 -17.28 21.70 4.08
C ILE A 117 -15.91 22.30 3.68
N LYS A 118 -15.31 23.10 4.54
CA LYS A 118 -14.09 23.87 4.24
C LYS A 118 -12.85 23.48 5.05
N ASP A 119 -13.04 22.75 6.14
CA ASP A 119 -12.01 22.32 7.09
C ASP A 119 -12.48 21.05 7.83
N LYS A 120 -11.64 20.49 8.70
CA LYS A 120 -11.98 19.28 9.48
C LYS A 120 -13.15 19.52 10.45
N GLU A 121 -13.25 20.70 11.03
CA GLU A 121 -14.29 21.08 11.99
C GLU A 121 -15.67 21.06 11.33
N SER A 122 -15.76 21.44 10.07
CA SER A 122 -17.02 21.43 9.29
C SER A 122 -17.52 20.01 8.99
N LEU A 123 -16.71 18.99 9.24
CA LEU A 123 -17.10 17.58 9.12
C LEU A 123 -17.89 17.06 10.34
N ASN A 124 -17.99 17.83 11.42
CA ASN A 124 -18.82 17.47 12.59
C ASN A 124 -20.28 17.22 12.16
N GLY A 125 -20.85 16.09 12.60
CA GLY A 125 -22.21 15.67 12.25
C GLY A 125 -22.36 15.09 10.83
N ASN A 126 -21.35 15.23 9.97
CA ASN A 126 -21.36 14.82 8.58
C ASN A 126 -20.90 13.37 8.37
N ARG A 127 -21.31 12.77 7.25
CA ARG A 127 -20.86 11.43 6.83
C ARG A 127 -19.58 11.54 6.03
N ILE A 128 -18.56 10.77 6.43
CA ILE A 128 -17.26 10.69 5.76
C ILE A 128 -17.07 9.26 5.27
N GLY A 129 -16.79 9.10 3.97
CA GLY A 129 -16.44 7.81 3.39
C GLY A 129 -14.93 7.58 3.44
N VAL A 130 -14.52 6.38 3.84
CA VAL A 130 -13.12 5.95 3.96
C VAL A 130 -12.96 4.49 3.57
N GLN A 131 -11.77 4.07 3.17
CA GLN A 131 -11.51 2.63 3.02
C GLN A 131 -11.27 2.00 4.40
N GLN A 132 -11.87 0.83 4.61
CA GLN A 132 -11.81 0.09 5.87
C GLN A 132 -10.39 -0.36 6.21
N GLY A 133 -10.00 -0.25 7.47
CA GLY A 133 -8.70 -0.70 7.98
C GLY A 133 -7.52 0.24 7.67
N THR A 134 -7.77 1.40 7.04
CA THR A 134 -6.74 2.34 6.62
C THR A 134 -6.42 3.39 7.69
N VAL A 135 -5.30 4.11 7.52
CA VAL A 135 -4.98 5.28 8.34
C VAL A 135 -5.96 6.44 8.11
N GLN A 136 -6.60 6.49 6.94
CA GLN A 136 -7.66 7.44 6.62
C GLN A 136 -8.92 7.20 7.45
N GLU A 137 -9.24 5.93 7.74
CA GLU A 137 -10.32 5.60 8.67
C GLU A 137 -10.01 6.08 10.10
N LEU A 138 -8.75 5.91 10.54
CA LEU A 138 -8.31 6.43 11.85
C LEU A 138 -8.39 7.96 11.88
N ALA A 139 -7.96 8.66 10.83
CA ALA A 139 -8.05 10.10 10.71
C ALA A 139 -9.51 10.59 10.75
N ALA A 140 -10.43 9.90 10.05
CA ALA A 140 -11.86 10.20 10.07
C ALA A 140 -12.45 10.00 11.47
N ASN A 141 -12.13 8.91 12.16
CA ASN A 141 -12.63 8.60 13.51
C ASN A 141 -12.11 9.60 14.57
N ALA A 142 -11.00 10.27 14.31
CA ALA A 142 -10.48 11.33 15.18
C ALA A 142 -11.24 12.67 15.06
N ILE A 143 -12.08 12.83 14.04
CA ILE A 143 -12.89 14.04 13.84
C ILE A 143 -14.12 14.02 14.76
N VAL A 144 -14.22 15.00 15.64
CA VAL A 144 -15.31 15.09 16.63
C VAL A 144 -16.67 15.12 15.91
N GLY A 145 -17.55 14.18 16.27
CA GLY A 145 -18.92 14.12 15.75
C GLY A 145 -19.07 13.64 14.33
N ALA A 146 -17.99 13.32 13.60
CA ALA A 146 -18.08 12.76 12.27
C ALA A 146 -18.75 11.37 12.27
N LYS A 147 -19.50 11.08 11.20
CA LYS A 147 -20.14 9.79 10.99
C LYS A 147 -19.33 9.01 9.95
N VAL A 148 -18.36 8.24 10.41
CA VAL A 148 -17.46 7.47 9.54
C VAL A 148 -18.21 6.31 8.90
N VAL A 149 -18.04 6.16 7.58
CA VAL A 149 -18.67 5.09 6.79
C VAL A 149 -17.56 4.36 6.04
N PRO A 150 -17.07 3.24 6.59
CA PRO A 150 -16.05 2.43 5.94
C PRO A 150 -16.62 1.63 4.75
N SER A 151 -15.77 1.38 3.77
CA SER A 151 -16.04 0.52 2.61
C SER A 151 -14.79 -0.30 2.29
N GLU A 152 -14.95 -1.53 1.86
CA GLU A 152 -13.82 -2.35 1.38
C GLU A 152 -13.19 -1.74 0.12
N ASP A 153 -14.04 -1.20 -0.78
CA ASP A 153 -13.62 -0.65 -2.08
C ASP A 153 -13.69 0.88 -2.12
N THR A 154 -12.74 1.48 -2.86
CA THR A 154 -12.64 2.94 -3.03
C THR A 154 -13.61 3.50 -4.08
N ALA A 155 -13.89 2.78 -5.17
CA ALA A 155 -14.77 3.24 -6.24
C ALA A 155 -16.23 3.53 -5.77
N PRO A 156 -16.88 2.69 -4.96
CA PRO A 156 -18.20 3.00 -4.38
C PRO A 156 -18.20 4.25 -3.49
N LEU A 157 -17.09 4.57 -2.83
CA LEU A 157 -16.94 5.79 -2.03
C LEU A 157 -17.03 7.03 -2.91
N VAL A 158 -16.29 7.07 -4.03
CA VAL A 158 -16.32 8.19 -4.99
C VAL A 158 -17.72 8.35 -5.58
N MET A 159 -18.35 7.26 -5.99
CA MET A 159 -19.74 7.29 -6.46
C MET A 159 -20.71 7.82 -5.40
N GLY A 160 -20.51 7.42 -4.14
CA GLY A 160 -21.30 7.88 -3.00
C GLY A 160 -21.15 9.37 -2.73
N LEU A 161 -19.92 9.91 -2.82
CA LEU A 161 -19.67 11.35 -2.68
C LEU A 161 -20.37 12.14 -3.79
N LYS A 162 -20.25 11.70 -5.04
CA LYS A 162 -20.93 12.33 -6.20
C LYS A 162 -22.44 12.31 -6.04
N ALA A 163 -22.99 11.22 -5.50
CA ALA A 163 -24.43 11.09 -5.21
C ALA A 163 -24.88 11.82 -3.94
N GLY A 164 -23.99 12.51 -3.22
CA GLY A 164 -24.32 13.25 -2.00
C GLY A 164 -24.58 12.37 -0.76
N LYS A 165 -24.16 11.10 -0.78
CA LYS A 165 -24.26 10.20 0.37
C LYS A 165 -23.23 10.51 1.45
N PHE A 166 -22.13 11.16 1.09
CA PHE A 166 -21.04 11.62 1.93
C PHE A 166 -20.83 13.12 1.74
N ALA A 167 -20.42 13.81 2.79
CA ALA A 167 -19.98 15.21 2.74
C ALA A 167 -18.50 15.28 2.26
N ALA A 168 -17.70 14.27 2.63
CA ALA A 168 -16.32 14.17 2.23
C ALA A 168 -15.86 12.70 2.13
N LEU A 169 -14.72 12.50 1.44
CA LEU A 169 -13.90 11.30 1.50
C LEU A 169 -12.53 11.67 2.05
N ILE A 170 -11.86 10.72 2.71
CA ILE A 170 -10.44 10.83 3.02
C ILE A 170 -9.73 9.70 2.30
N PHE A 171 -8.78 10.07 1.44
CA PHE A 171 -7.90 9.15 0.73
C PHE A 171 -6.44 9.54 0.96
N ASP A 172 -5.50 8.66 0.65
CA ASP A 172 -4.14 9.12 0.45
C ASP A 172 -4.02 9.92 -0.85
N SER A 173 -3.01 10.78 -0.89
CA SER A 173 -2.80 11.71 -2.01
C SER A 173 -2.57 11.00 -3.33
N SER A 174 -1.91 9.82 -3.32
CA SER A 174 -1.53 9.09 -4.52
C SER A 174 -2.75 8.63 -5.33
N ILE A 175 -3.76 8.03 -4.69
CA ILE A 175 -5.00 7.65 -5.39
C ILE A 175 -6.00 8.80 -5.46
N GLY A 176 -6.02 9.66 -4.44
CA GLY A 176 -6.96 10.78 -4.38
C GLY A 176 -6.81 11.72 -5.56
N TYR A 177 -5.58 12.09 -5.92
CA TYR A 177 -5.34 12.92 -7.12
C TYR A 177 -5.69 12.20 -8.42
N GLY A 178 -5.53 10.87 -8.47
CA GLY A 178 -6.01 10.07 -9.60
C GLY A 178 -7.54 10.15 -9.79
N TYR A 179 -8.29 10.15 -8.68
CA TYR A 179 -9.73 10.35 -8.72
C TYR A 179 -10.11 11.79 -9.08
N LEU A 180 -9.44 12.80 -8.52
CA LEU A 180 -9.69 14.21 -8.84
C LEU A 180 -9.46 14.51 -10.32
N LYS A 181 -8.39 13.99 -10.91
CA LYS A 181 -8.10 14.13 -12.36
C LYS A 181 -9.25 13.64 -13.25
N LYS A 182 -9.98 12.59 -12.83
CA LYS A 182 -11.09 11.97 -13.57
C LYS A 182 -12.46 12.55 -13.20
N ASN A 183 -12.57 13.33 -12.13
CA ASN A 183 -13.83 13.84 -11.60
C ASN A 183 -13.72 15.34 -11.30
N PRO A 184 -13.89 16.23 -12.32
CA PRO A 184 -13.75 17.68 -12.15
C PRO A 184 -14.84 18.32 -11.27
N ASP A 185 -15.85 17.56 -10.89
CA ASP A 185 -16.90 17.93 -9.93
C ASP A 185 -16.49 17.70 -8.47
N LEU A 186 -15.27 17.18 -8.24
CA LEU A 186 -14.67 16.95 -6.93
C LEU A 186 -13.41 17.81 -6.77
N GLU A 187 -13.10 18.20 -5.53
CA GLU A 187 -11.91 18.96 -5.19
C GLU A 187 -11.32 18.55 -3.84
N GLU A 188 -10.03 18.73 -3.68
CA GLU A 188 -9.36 18.71 -2.38
C GLU A 188 -9.71 20.01 -1.64
N PHE A 189 -10.06 19.92 -0.34
CA PHE A 189 -10.30 21.10 0.49
C PHE A 189 -9.38 21.14 1.72
N TYR A 190 -8.74 20.02 2.07
CA TYR A 190 -7.82 19.94 3.19
C TYR A 190 -6.83 18.78 2.98
N LYS A 191 -5.63 18.88 3.53
CA LYS A 191 -4.66 17.81 3.59
C LYS A 191 -3.81 17.85 4.86
N GLU A 192 -3.28 16.71 5.24
CA GLU A 192 -2.39 16.55 6.39
C GLU A 192 -1.51 15.32 6.23
N SER A 193 -0.44 15.21 7.05
CA SER A 193 0.34 13.97 7.14
C SER A 193 -0.57 12.80 7.51
N ASP A 194 -0.32 11.63 6.91
CA ASP A 194 -1.01 10.39 7.28
C ASP A 194 -0.49 9.76 8.58
N GLY A 195 0.55 10.34 9.19
CA GLY A 195 1.17 9.89 10.43
C GLY A 195 2.03 8.64 10.27
N SER A 196 2.43 8.30 9.04
CA SER A 196 3.28 7.14 8.75
C SER A 196 4.64 7.55 8.18
N GLU A 197 5.52 6.55 8.01
CA GLU A 197 6.78 6.69 7.28
C GLU A 197 6.60 6.47 5.77
N GLY A 198 5.37 6.28 5.29
CA GLY A 198 5.02 5.98 3.90
C GLY A 198 4.67 4.50 3.66
N PHE A 199 4.41 4.15 2.39
CA PHE A 199 4.08 2.78 2.00
C PHE A 199 5.30 1.87 2.06
N SER A 200 5.15 0.71 2.66
CA SER A 200 6.22 -0.27 2.87
C SER A 200 5.69 -1.70 2.73
N MET A 201 6.57 -2.62 2.34
CA MET A 201 6.25 -4.04 2.43
C MET A 201 6.23 -4.48 3.89
N ALA A 202 5.26 -5.32 4.27
CA ALA A 202 5.13 -5.79 5.64
C ALA A 202 5.34 -7.30 5.77
N PHE A 203 5.89 -7.71 6.91
CA PHE A 203 6.21 -9.08 7.28
C PHE A 203 5.79 -9.37 8.71
N ASP A 204 5.58 -10.64 9.05
CA ASP A 204 5.28 -10.99 10.44
C ASP A 204 6.47 -10.68 11.37
N LYS A 205 6.16 -10.16 12.54
CA LYS A 205 7.12 -9.62 13.52
C LYS A 205 8.26 -10.61 13.81
N GLY A 206 9.49 -10.18 13.58
CA GLY A 206 10.72 -10.92 13.91
C GLY A 206 11.05 -12.11 13.01
N LYS A 207 10.23 -12.41 11.97
CA LYS A 207 10.42 -13.65 11.18
C LYS A 207 11.30 -13.50 9.93
N ASN A 208 11.31 -12.33 9.29
CA ASN A 208 11.92 -12.15 7.96
C ASN A 208 13.00 -11.05 7.95
N THR A 209 13.72 -10.84 9.03
CA THR A 209 14.68 -9.72 9.19
C THR A 209 15.78 -9.71 8.13
N GLU A 210 16.29 -10.89 7.73
CA GLU A 210 17.29 -11.00 6.66
C GLU A 210 16.70 -10.61 5.29
N LEU A 211 15.48 -11.07 4.96
CA LEU A 211 14.81 -10.72 3.71
C LEU A 211 14.49 -9.23 3.65
N ILE A 212 13.99 -8.64 4.74
CA ILE A 212 13.76 -7.19 4.87
C ILE A 212 15.04 -6.41 4.59
N SER A 213 16.18 -6.84 5.17
CA SER A 213 17.48 -6.19 4.92
C SER A 213 17.90 -6.27 3.45
N LYS A 214 17.71 -7.43 2.80
CA LYS A 214 18.00 -7.61 1.37
C LYS A 214 17.08 -6.76 0.48
N ILE A 215 15.79 -6.67 0.81
CA ILE A 215 14.83 -5.83 0.09
C ILE A 215 15.23 -4.36 0.22
N ASN A 216 15.59 -3.89 1.42
CA ASN A 216 16.03 -2.52 1.63
C ASN A 216 17.30 -2.18 0.82
N ALA A 217 18.26 -3.11 0.74
CA ALA A 217 19.44 -2.94 -0.10
C ALA A 217 19.05 -2.89 -1.60
N ALA A 218 18.14 -3.76 -2.05
CA ALA A 218 17.65 -3.75 -3.42
C ALA A 218 16.91 -2.45 -3.76
N PHE A 219 16.15 -1.85 -2.86
CA PHE A 219 15.54 -0.52 -3.06
C PHE A 219 16.60 0.56 -3.33
N GLU A 220 17.68 0.56 -2.57
CA GLU A 220 18.76 1.52 -2.78
C GLU A 220 19.50 1.29 -4.13
N GLU A 221 19.64 0.05 -4.55
CA GLU A 221 20.17 -0.29 -5.88
C GLU A 221 19.22 0.19 -6.99
N MET A 222 17.91 -0.06 -6.86
CA MET A 222 16.90 0.37 -7.82
C MET A 222 16.84 1.89 -7.98
N LYS A 223 17.03 2.66 -6.89
CA LYS A 223 17.15 4.13 -6.94
C LYS A 223 18.42 4.56 -7.68
N LYS A 224 19.55 3.87 -7.45
CA LYS A 224 20.85 4.20 -8.08
C LYS A 224 20.88 3.88 -9.57
N ASP A 225 20.29 2.77 -10.00
CA ASP A 225 20.30 2.33 -11.41
C ASP A 225 19.14 2.90 -12.24
N GLY A 226 18.23 3.67 -11.60
CA GLY A 226 17.09 4.32 -12.23
C GLY A 226 15.91 3.38 -12.54
N SER A 227 15.93 2.12 -12.13
CA SER A 227 14.81 1.20 -12.33
C SER A 227 13.59 1.58 -11.48
N TYR A 228 13.83 2.12 -10.28
CA TYR A 228 12.76 2.66 -9.43
C TYR A 228 12.06 3.86 -10.09
N ASP A 229 12.82 4.80 -10.65
CA ASP A 229 12.28 5.95 -11.38
C ASP A 229 11.43 5.55 -12.57
N LYS A 230 11.86 4.51 -13.31
CA LYS A 230 11.08 3.96 -14.43
C LYS A 230 9.75 3.35 -13.98
N LEU A 231 9.71 2.73 -12.79
CA LEU A 231 8.44 2.24 -12.22
C LEU A 231 7.52 3.41 -11.86
N LEU A 232 8.03 4.46 -11.21
CA LEU A 232 7.24 5.67 -10.92
C LEU A 232 6.68 6.31 -12.19
N GLU A 233 7.50 6.45 -13.24
CA GLU A 233 7.07 6.99 -14.53
C GLU A 233 5.99 6.14 -15.20
N LYS A 234 6.16 4.81 -15.17
CA LYS A 234 5.18 3.88 -15.76
C LYS A 234 3.78 4.05 -15.18
N TYR A 235 3.68 4.43 -13.91
CA TYR A 235 2.42 4.54 -13.18
C TYR A 235 1.96 5.97 -12.89
N ASP A 236 2.61 7.00 -13.49
CA ASP A 236 2.30 8.43 -13.28
C ASP A 236 2.36 8.82 -11.79
N LEU A 237 3.37 8.30 -11.07
CA LEU A 237 3.60 8.48 -9.63
C LEU A 237 4.77 9.43 -9.30
N LYS A 238 5.30 10.16 -10.30
CA LYS A 238 6.33 11.19 -10.13
C LYS A 238 5.75 12.54 -9.79
#